data_f297bd75b034bb6894ac28977129336a
#
_entry.id   f297bd75b034bb6894ac28977129336a
#
_cell.length_a   1.000
_cell.length_b   1.000
_cell.length_c   1.000
_cell.angle_alpha   90.00
_cell.angle_beta   90.00
_cell.angle_gamma   90.00
#
_symmetry.space_group_name_H-M   'P 1'
#
loop_
_entity.id
_entity.type
_entity.pdbx_description
1 polymer ?
#
loop_
_entity_poly.entity_id
_entity_poly.type
_entity_poly.pdbx_seq_one_letter_code
_entity_poly.pdbx_strand_id
1 'polypeptide(L)'
;VRACTKKSTAALHAENYTPVRDHSKCIGCGECVINCPTGAWTRSKEKYYRLAIMGRTGKKNPRLAEDFLIWADEESIIKIIVNTYKYVEQYIDKNAPGGKEHIGYIVDRTGFEEFKKWALEGVELSDKAIMMNNVYWSGIKYPNV
;
A
#
# COMPACT_ATOMS: atom_id res chain seq x y z
N VAL A 1 -3.84 10.31 -22.08
CA VAL A 1 -4.55 11.02 -21.01
C VAL A 1 -5.95 10.43 -20.82
N ARG A 2 -6.82 10.43 -21.82
CA ARG A 2 -8.23 9.95 -21.74
C ARG A 2 -8.41 8.56 -21.10
N ALA A 3 -7.54 7.59 -21.41
CA ALA A 3 -7.61 6.25 -20.82
C ALA A 3 -7.44 6.26 -19.28
N CYS A 4 -6.53 7.10 -18.78
CA CYS A 4 -6.27 7.24 -17.34
C CYS A 4 -7.43 7.94 -16.62
N THR A 5 -8.03 8.95 -17.25
CA THR A 5 -9.19 9.67 -16.69
C THR A 5 -10.39 8.74 -16.51
N LYS A 6 -10.61 7.79 -17.45
CA LYS A 6 -11.68 6.78 -17.34
C LYS A 6 -11.52 5.85 -16.13
N LYS A 7 -10.31 5.67 -15.61
CA LYS A 7 -10.03 4.89 -14.40
C LYS A 7 -10.05 5.73 -13.12
N SER A 8 -10.49 6.98 -13.22
CA SER A 8 -10.62 7.92 -12.10
C SER A 8 -9.33 8.25 -11.35
N THR A 9 -8.17 7.90 -11.90
CA THR A 9 -6.87 8.19 -11.24
C THR A 9 -6.28 9.51 -11.69
N ALA A 10 -6.60 9.97 -12.93
CA ALA A 10 -6.03 11.16 -13.55
C ALA A 10 -4.49 11.27 -13.43
N ALA A 11 -3.82 10.12 -13.27
CA ALA A 11 -2.36 10.04 -13.11
C ALA A 11 -1.59 10.45 -14.36
N LEU A 12 -2.24 10.45 -15.54
CA LEU A 12 -1.65 10.84 -16.80
C LEU A 12 -2.23 12.17 -17.29
N HIS A 13 -1.39 13.16 -17.43
CA HIS A 13 -1.77 14.50 -17.93
C HIS A 13 -0.78 14.96 -19.01
N ALA A 14 -1.05 16.08 -19.64
CA ALA A 14 -0.17 16.67 -20.63
C ALA A 14 0.45 17.95 -20.09
N GLU A 15 1.77 18.06 -20.19
CA GLU A 15 2.52 19.27 -19.92
C GLU A 15 3.31 19.63 -21.18
N ASN A 16 3.14 20.83 -21.70
CA ASN A 16 3.82 21.29 -22.92
C ASN A 16 3.77 20.26 -24.06
N TYR A 17 2.56 19.73 -24.35
CA TYR A 17 2.31 18.69 -25.36
C TYR A 17 2.99 17.34 -25.09
N THR A 18 3.66 17.17 -23.94
CA THR A 18 4.30 15.92 -23.55
C THR A 18 3.42 15.21 -22.52
N PRO A 19 3.13 13.91 -22.66
CA PRO A 19 2.40 13.16 -21.65
C PRO A 19 3.30 12.88 -20.44
N VAL A 20 2.86 13.32 -19.28
CA VAL A 20 3.55 13.12 -17.98
C VAL A 20 2.71 12.22 -17.09
N ARG A 21 3.37 11.33 -16.37
CA ARG A 21 2.72 10.42 -15.41
C ARG A 21 3.08 10.78 -13.98
N ASP A 22 2.05 11.07 -13.20
CA ASP A 22 2.15 11.17 -11.75
C ASP A 22 2.17 9.78 -11.13
N HIS A 23 3.31 9.36 -10.64
CA HIS A 23 3.51 8.04 -10.05
C HIS A 23 2.72 7.84 -8.76
N SER A 24 2.47 8.90 -8.01
CA SER A 24 1.71 8.84 -6.75
C SER A 24 0.23 8.47 -6.95
N LYS A 25 -0.33 8.87 -8.10
CA LYS A 25 -1.71 8.57 -8.50
C LYS A 25 -1.85 7.33 -9.38
N CYS A 26 -0.73 6.83 -9.91
CA CYS A 26 -0.75 5.71 -10.84
C CYS A 26 -0.97 4.38 -10.12
N ILE A 27 -2.00 3.65 -10.53
CA ILE A 27 -2.32 2.30 -10.01
C ILE A 27 -1.73 1.16 -10.83
N GLY A 28 -0.88 1.43 -11.82
CA GLY A 28 -0.24 0.40 -12.63
C GLY A 28 -1.16 -0.39 -13.57
N CYS A 29 -2.37 0.07 -13.86
CA CYS A 29 -3.37 -0.68 -14.65
C CYS A 29 -2.95 -0.97 -16.10
N GLY A 30 -1.97 -0.24 -16.66
CA GLY A 30 -1.45 -0.45 -18.02
C GLY A 30 -2.33 0.10 -19.16
N GLU A 31 -3.44 0.75 -18.87
CA GLU A 31 -4.33 1.32 -19.89
C GLU A 31 -3.63 2.33 -20.81
N CYS A 32 -2.67 3.10 -20.29
CA CYS A 32 -1.87 4.01 -21.09
C CYS A 32 -0.98 3.29 -22.13
N VAL A 33 -0.50 2.10 -21.80
CA VAL A 33 0.30 1.26 -22.68
C VAL A 33 -0.58 0.65 -23.76
N ILE A 34 -1.70 0.04 -23.38
CA ILE A 34 -2.63 -0.65 -24.30
C ILE A 34 -3.22 0.33 -25.32
N ASN A 35 -3.55 1.55 -24.90
CA ASN A 35 -4.17 2.57 -25.72
C ASN A 35 -3.18 3.56 -26.34
N CYS A 36 -1.87 3.28 -26.31
CA CYS A 36 -0.87 4.15 -26.94
C CYS A 36 -0.79 3.89 -28.44
N PRO A 37 -1.21 4.83 -29.31
CA PRO A 37 -1.26 4.58 -30.75
C PRO A 37 0.12 4.48 -31.41
N THR A 38 1.15 5.02 -30.73
CA THR A 38 2.53 5.04 -31.23
C THR A 38 3.43 4.01 -30.55
N GLY A 39 2.93 3.28 -29.54
CA GLY A 39 3.75 2.36 -28.76
C GLY A 39 4.83 3.04 -27.88
N ALA A 40 4.77 4.38 -27.73
CA ALA A 40 5.76 5.12 -26.96
C ALA A 40 5.72 4.80 -25.45
N TRP A 41 4.58 4.34 -24.95
CA TRP A 41 4.43 3.86 -23.58
C TRP A 41 4.65 2.35 -23.53
N THR A 42 5.59 1.91 -22.69
CA THR A 42 5.91 0.50 -22.49
C THR A 42 5.78 0.13 -21.01
N ARG A 43 5.65 -1.15 -20.71
CA ARG A 43 5.74 -1.66 -19.34
C ARG A 43 7.21 -1.75 -18.94
N SER A 44 7.49 -1.49 -17.67
CA SER A 44 8.79 -1.82 -17.08
C SER A 44 9.05 -3.33 -17.17
N LYS A 45 10.31 -3.72 -17.35
CA LYS A 45 10.75 -5.12 -17.19
C LYS A 45 10.77 -5.53 -15.72
N GLU A 46 11.04 -4.58 -14.83
CA GLU A 46 11.05 -4.76 -13.40
C GLU A 46 9.63 -4.81 -12.85
N LYS A 47 9.41 -5.63 -11.85
CA LYS A 47 8.14 -5.75 -11.14
C LYS A 47 8.13 -4.83 -9.93
N TYR A 48 7.05 -4.08 -9.79
CA TYR A 48 6.81 -3.25 -8.62
C TYR A 48 5.46 -3.61 -8.02
N TYR A 49 5.37 -3.48 -6.72
CA TYR A 49 4.21 -3.90 -5.94
C TYR A 49 3.64 -2.72 -5.16
N ARG A 50 2.37 -2.83 -4.85
CA ARG A 50 1.67 -1.98 -3.90
C ARG A 50 1.42 -2.80 -2.65
N LEU A 51 1.94 -2.35 -1.52
CA LEU A 51 1.74 -2.97 -0.22
C LEU A 51 0.64 -2.22 0.52
N ALA A 52 -0.48 -2.88 0.70
CA ALA A 52 -1.56 -2.41 1.56
C ALA A 52 -1.60 -3.27 2.83
N ILE A 53 -1.82 -2.64 3.97
CA ILE A 53 -1.73 -3.26 5.28
C ILE A 53 -3.04 -3.17 6.06
N MET A 54 -3.15 -3.95 7.13
CA MET A 54 -4.23 -3.93 8.12
C MET A 54 -5.63 -4.28 7.59
N GLY A 55 -5.76 -4.82 6.36
CA GLY A 55 -7.05 -5.27 5.83
C GLY A 55 -7.59 -6.48 6.57
N ARG A 56 -8.91 -6.49 6.80
CA ARG A 56 -9.65 -7.58 7.44
C ARG A 56 -11.07 -7.61 6.92
N THR A 57 -11.34 -8.48 5.98
CA THR A 57 -12.66 -8.54 5.30
C THR A 57 -13.56 -9.69 5.78
N GLY A 58 -12.97 -10.78 6.25
CA GLY A 58 -13.71 -12.02 6.62
C GLY A 58 -14.37 -12.02 8.00
N LYS A 59 -14.67 -10.87 8.60
CA LYS A 59 -15.21 -10.76 9.95
C LYS A 59 -16.41 -9.82 10.01
N LYS A 60 -17.18 -9.91 11.10
CA LYS A 60 -18.37 -9.08 11.34
C LYS A 60 -18.09 -7.58 11.22
N ASN A 61 -16.91 -7.15 11.67
CA ASN A 61 -16.46 -5.75 11.52
C ASN A 61 -15.34 -5.73 10.50
N PRO A 62 -15.60 -5.48 9.21
CA PRO A 62 -14.59 -5.42 8.18
C PRO A 62 -13.71 -4.18 8.33
N ARG A 63 -12.46 -4.31 7.92
CA ARG A 63 -11.51 -3.21 7.80
C ARG A 63 -10.88 -3.28 6.41
N LEU A 64 -10.91 -2.20 5.66
CA LEU A 64 -10.20 -2.11 4.40
C LEU A 64 -8.71 -1.99 4.64
N ALA A 65 -7.92 -2.60 3.76
CA ALA A 65 -6.48 -2.40 3.76
C ALA A 65 -6.16 -0.98 3.29
N GLU A 66 -5.14 -0.38 3.89
CA GLU A 66 -4.66 0.95 3.53
C GLU A 66 -3.27 0.87 2.91
N ASP A 67 -3.00 1.74 1.97
CA ASP A 67 -1.70 1.79 1.31
C ASP A 67 -0.61 2.17 2.30
N PHE A 68 0.41 1.35 2.35
CA PHE A 68 1.61 1.61 3.12
C PHE A 68 2.77 2.02 2.21
N LEU A 69 2.94 1.27 1.11
CA LEU A 69 4.02 1.48 0.16
C LEU A 69 3.52 1.25 -1.27
N ILE A 70 3.89 2.13 -2.18
CA ILE A 70 3.58 2.02 -3.60
C ILE A 70 4.90 1.94 -4.38
N TRP A 71 4.94 1.16 -5.45
CA TRP A 71 6.13 0.95 -6.29
C TRP A 71 7.32 0.32 -5.54
N ALA A 72 7.03 -0.51 -4.54
CA ALA A 72 8.05 -1.27 -3.84
C ALA A 72 8.56 -2.44 -4.68
N ASP A 73 9.83 -2.75 -4.58
CA ASP A 73 10.44 -3.95 -5.12
C ASP A 73 10.13 -5.17 -4.23
N GLU A 74 10.40 -6.36 -4.75
CA GLU A 74 10.09 -7.63 -4.08
C GLU A 74 10.92 -7.83 -2.81
N GLU A 75 12.19 -7.45 -2.83
CA GLU A 75 13.09 -7.61 -1.69
C GLU A 75 12.66 -6.76 -0.51
N SER A 76 12.34 -5.49 -0.76
CA SER A 76 11.79 -4.59 0.25
C SER A 76 10.51 -5.14 0.88
N ILE A 77 9.60 -5.69 0.07
CA ILE A 77 8.35 -6.28 0.57
C ILE A 77 8.61 -7.48 1.46
N ILE A 78 9.52 -8.39 1.06
CA ILE A 78 9.86 -9.57 1.86
C ILE A 78 10.43 -9.16 3.21
N LYS A 79 11.35 -8.20 3.26
CA LYS A 79 11.92 -7.67 4.51
C LYS A 79 10.83 -7.06 5.40
N ILE A 80 9.93 -6.24 4.82
CA ILE A 80 8.81 -5.64 5.55
C ILE A 80 7.90 -6.71 6.15
N ILE A 81 7.60 -7.78 5.42
CA ILE A 81 6.79 -8.89 5.92
C ILE A 81 7.47 -9.55 7.12
N VAL A 82 8.75 -9.88 7.01
CA VAL A 82 9.52 -10.49 8.11
C VAL A 82 9.55 -9.58 9.34
N ASN A 83 9.79 -8.31 9.15
CA ASN A 83 9.80 -7.31 10.22
C ASN A 83 8.41 -7.14 10.86
N THR A 84 7.36 -7.23 10.05
CA THR A 84 5.98 -7.21 10.54
C THR A 84 5.69 -8.40 11.46
N TYR A 85 6.22 -9.60 11.18
CA TYR A 85 6.09 -10.73 12.11
C TYR A 85 6.79 -10.47 13.43
N LYS A 86 8.00 -9.93 13.43
CA LYS A 86 8.72 -9.54 14.66
C LYS A 86 7.95 -8.50 15.47
N TYR A 87 7.39 -7.50 14.79
CA TYR A 87 6.54 -6.51 15.43
C TYR A 87 5.31 -7.14 16.08
N VAL A 88 4.61 -8.05 15.38
CA VAL A 88 3.46 -8.75 15.94
C VAL A 88 3.87 -9.61 17.13
N GLU A 89 4.98 -10.33 17.07
CA GLU A 89 5.51 -11.13 18.18
C GLU A 89 5.78 -10.28 19.44
N GLN A 90 6.33 -9.09 19.24
CA GLN A 90 6.63 -8.15 20.32
C GLN A 90 5.38 -7.56 20.98
N TYR A 91 4.37 -7.23 20.18
CA TYR A 91 3.25 -6.40 20.63
C TYR A 91 1.91 -7.13 20.73
N ILE A 92 1.81 -8.39 20.33
CA ILE A 92 0.56 -9.15 20.42
C ILE A 92 0.07 -9.27 21.86
N ASP A 93 -1.22 -9.01 22.07
CA ASP A 93 -1.84 -9.28 23.37
C ASP A 93 -2.02 -10.79 23.55
N LYS A 94 -1.26 -11.36 24.48
CA LYS A 94 -1.30 -12.79 24.83
C LYS A 94 -2.65 -13.21 25.43
N ASN A 95 -3.43 -12.26 25.93
CA ASN A 95 -4.76 -12.49 26.51
C ASN A 95 -5.88 -12.29 25.47
N ALA A 96 -5.55 -11.97 24.23
CA ALA A 96 -6.55 -11.84 23.17
C ALA A 96 -7.34 -13.15 22.98
N PRO A 97 -8.63 -13.10 22.64
CA PRO A 97 -9.45 -14.28 22.46
C PRO A 97 -8.84 -15.28 21.48
N GLY A 98 -8.59 -16.50 21.97
CA GLY A 98 -7.93 -17.56 21.18
C GLY A 98 -6.46 -17.29 20.88
N GLY A 99 -5.79 -16.40 21.59
CA GLY A 99 -4.38 -16.02 21.39
C GLY A 99 -4.13 -15.34 20.04
N LYS A 100 -5.16 -14.75 19.43
CA LYS A 100 -5.09 -14.14 18.08
C LYS A 100 -5.54 -12.70 18.12
N GLU A 101 -4.63 -11.80 17.86
CA GLU A 101 -4.91 -10.39 17.64
C GLU A 101 -4.62 -10.00 16.20
N HIS A 102 -5.53 -9.26 15.57
CA HIS A 102 -5.31 -8.78 14.22
C HIS A 102 -4.34 -7.60 14.23
N ILE A 103 -3.38 -7.60 13.29
CA ILE A 103 -2.35 -6.57 13.20
C ILE A 103 -2.89 -5.14 13.25
N GLY A 104 -4.05 -4.88 12.65
CA GLY A 104 -4.68 -3.56 12.69
C GLY A 104 -4.99 -3.08 14.12
N TYR A 105 -5.38 -3.98 15.03
CA TYR A 105 -5.62 -3.62 16.42
C TYR A 105 -4.31 -3.38 17.17
N ILE A 106 -3.27 -4.14 16.86
CA ILE A 106 -1.93 -3.91 17.43
C ILE A 106 -1.47 -2.51 17.02
N VAL A 107 -1.57 -2.14 15.75
CA VAL A 107 -1.16 -0.82 15.26
C VAL A 107 -2.03 0.30 15.85
N ASP A 108 -3.34 0.09 15.98
CA ASP A 108 -4.24 1.09 16.61
C ASP A 108 -3.82 1.36 18.08
N ARG A 109 -3.28 0.37 18.78
CA ARG A 109 -2.85 0.46 20.18
C ARG A 109 -1.45 1.03 20.35
N THR A 110 -0.50 0.65 19.49
CA THR A 110 0.91 1.05 19.59
C THR A 110 1.23 2.32 18.78
N GLY A 111 0.40 2.67 17.82
CA GLY A 111 0.60 3.78 16.91
C GLY A 111 1.27 3.38 15.60
N PHE A 112 0.90 4.10 14.53
CA PHE A 112 1.40 3.83 13.17
C PHE A 112 2.91 4.09 13.05
N GLU A 113 3.44 5.11 13.71
CA GLU A 113 4.87 5.44 13.63
C GLU A 113 5.74 4.35 14.28
N GLU A 114 5.28 3.72 15.34
CA GLU A 114 5.97 2.57 15.93
C GLU A 114 5.97 1.37 14.98
N PHE A 115 4.82 1.05 14.37
CA PHE A 115 4.75 0.03 13.34
C PHE A 115 5.69 0.32 12.18
N LYS A 116 5.69 1.55 11.66
CA LYS A 116 6.53 2.00 10.56
C LYS A 116 8.02 1.82 10.87
N LYS A 117 8.45 2.21 12.07
CA LYS A 117 9.82 2.02 12.54
C LYS A 117 10.26 0.56 12.47
N TRP A 118 9.42 -0.35 12.99
CA TRP A 118 9.69 -1.79 12.93
C TRP A 118 9.66 -2.33 11.51
N ALA A 119 8.63 -2.01 10.75
CA ALA A 119 8.44 -2.52 9.40
C ALA A 119 9.58 -2.17 8.45
N LEU A 120 10.18 -0.99 8.64
CA LEU A 120 11.24 -0.46 7.78
C LEU A 120 12.65 -0.70 8.33
N GLU A 121 12.81 -1.40 9.44
CA GLU A 121 14.12 -1.70 10.00
C GLU A 121 14.99 -2.46 8.99
N GLY A 122 16.14 -1.86 8.61
CA GLY A 122 17.07 -2.44 7.63
C GLY A 122 16.53 -2.58 6.21
N VAL A 123 15.41 -1.91 5.88
CA VAL A 123 14.85 -1.89 4.54
C VAL A 123 15.42 -0.71 3.74
N GLU A 124 16.06 -1.02 2.63
CA GLU A 124 16.50 -0.02 1.66
C GLU A 124 15.43 0.10 0.57
N LEU A 125 14.73 1.22 0.55
CA LEU A 125 13.70 1.49 -0.45
C LEU A 125 14.34 2.03 -1.73
N SER A 126 13.85 1.58 -2.88
CA SER A 126 14.25 2.12 -4.17
C SER A 126 13.79 3.58 -4.32
N ASP A 127 14.41 4.32 -5.23
CA ASP A 127 14.06 5.70 -5.60
C ASP A 127 12.63 5.85 -6.14
N LYS A 128 12.02 4.76 -6.59
CA LYS A 128 10.66 4.71 -7.12
C LYS A 128 9.60 4.44 -6.04
N ALA A 129 10.02 3.94 -4.89
CA ALA A 129 9.11 3.62 -3.80
C ALA A 129 8.50 4.88 -3.20
N ILE A 130 7.18 4.89 -3.05
CA ILE A 130 6.45 5.99 -2.42
C ILE A 130 5.83 5.47 -1.13
N MET A 131 6.25 6.05 -0.01
CA MET A 131 5.70 5.72 1.29
C MET A 131 4.53 6.63 1.63
N MET A 132 3.47 6.04 2.17
CA MET A 132 2.34 6.79 2.71
C MET A 132 2.67 7.24 4.13
N ASN A 133 2.56 8.54 4.38
CA ASN A 133 2.94 9.12 5.68
C ASN A 133 1.87 8.90 6.76
N ASN A 134 0.64 8.68 6.34
CA ASN A 134 -0.46 8.44 7.25
C ASN A 134 -1.30 7.28 6.75
N VAL A 135 -1.51 6.30 7.60
CA VAL A 135 -2.49 5.26 7.38
C VAL A 135 -3.72 5.63 8.20
N TYR A 136 -4.78 6.02 7.51
CA TYR A 136 -6.04 6.33 8.13
C TYR A 136 -6.91 5.08 8.16
N TRP A 137 -7.53 4.85 9.29
CA TRP A 137 -8.52 3.81 9.37
C TRP A 137 -9.81 4.26 8.64
N SER A 138 -10.02 3.71 7.45
CA SER A 138 -11.22 3.98 6.64
C SER A 138 -12.36 3.00 6.90
N GLY A 139 -12.19 2.09 7.85
CA GLY A 139 -13.22 1.11 8.19
C GLY A 139 -14.44 1.75 8.85
N ILE A 140 -15.62 1.26 8.50
CA ILE A 140 -16.86 1.62 9.19
C ILE A 140 -16.75 1.14 10.64
N LYS A 141 -16.71 2.07 11.60
CA LYS A 141 -16.89 1.74 13.02
C LYS A 141 -18.36 1.39 13.23
N TYR A 142 -18.66 0.12 13.32
CA TYR A 142 -19.95 -0.26 13.86
C TYR A 142 -19.94 0.04 15.36
N PRO A 143 -20.91 0.77 15.89
CA PRO A 143 -21.04 0.89 17.34
C PRO A 143 -21.11 -0.53 17.91
N ASN A 144 -20.44 -0.76 19.02
CA ASN A 144 -20.50 -2.03 19.70
C ASN A 144 -21.97 -2.33 20.00
N VAL A 145 -22.51 -3.36 19.33
CA VAL A 145 -23.81 -3.95 19.63
C VAL A 145 -23.59 -5.07 20.61
#